data_816a54597760cc585ddda549787821d0
#
_entry.id   816a54597760cc585ddda549787821d0
#
_cell.length_a   1.000
_cell.length_b   1.000
_cell.length_c   1.000
_cell.angle_alpha   90.00
_cell.angle_beta   90.00
_cell.angle_gamma   90.00
#
_symmetry.space_group_name_H-M   'P 1'
#
loop_
_entity.id
_entity.type
_entity.pdbx_description
1 polymer ?
#
loop_
_entity_poly.entity_id
_entity_poly.type
_entity_poly.pdbx_seq_one_letter_code
_entity_poly.pdbx_strand_id
1 'polypeptide(L)'
;MKEERTKRRFRWYWIPLGLIGLILLLIGGLIAFLHSMLPWQNLLAATSNMKVELSEKQKAYVTGGERDYSTLPEVLAAEDGTVITDTQQFEARREQILELFEENVYGPLPKDGFETSFEVVEEGEALDGAAIRKQIRITVSTGKGSSDALMLLYLPNTGTPSPVVIGLNTGGNHAALDDGNILVPYSYDADDEKIQEERGGRAYRWNIRDSIARGYAVATIYSGDFAPDNRDAYGTRVISLFDEEEFKAVGAWAFGLMRGIDYLVTDEGIDAAHIAAVGHSRLGKAAIWAGVNDTRIGMVISNDSGNSGASLSRGNRGETVCSINKVFPHWFCSKYAQYGKNENELPVDQNLLLAAVAPRLLYVASAEDDLWADPQGAWNGLMAAKDAFALYGLPVLPDSEEQPPVDTPLWCESMGYHVRSGWHDMEAADWEFYLTYMDTYFRAR
;
A
#
# COMPACT_ATOMS: atom_id res chain seq x y z
N MET A 1 47.99 26.66 -74.09
CA MET A 1 47.02 25.72 -73.57
C MET A 1 47.32 25.58 -72.09
N LYS A 2 46.50 26.21 -71.24
CA LYS A 2 46.54 26.10 -69.78
C LYS A 2 45.34 25.23 -69.32
N GLU A 3 45.59 24.07 -68.78
CA GLU A 3 44.55 23.24 -68.14
C GLU A 3 44.16 23.86 -66.77
N GLU A 4 42.93 24.28 -66.62
CA GLU A 4 42.33 24.68 -65.34
C GLU A 4 41.92 23.40 -64.57
N ARG A 5 42.65 23.08 -63.51
CA ARG A 5 42.24 22.09 -62.51
C ARG A 5 41.20 22.74 -61.61
N THR A 6 39.93 22.41 -61.77
CA THR A 6 38.85 22.73 -60.83
C THR A 6 39.02 21.92 -59.58
N LYS A 7 39.51 22.53 -58.51
CA LYS A 7 39.49 21.97 -57.13
C LYS A 7 38.07 21.93 -56.64
N ARG A 8 37.48 20.73 -56.53
CA ARG A 8 36.27 20.52 -55.77
C ARG A 8 36.56 20.85 -54.29
N ARG A 9 36.03 22.00 -53.80
CA ARG A 9 36.02 22.34 -52.40
C ARG A 9 35.00 21.42 -51.70
N PHE A 10 35.48 20.43 -50.99
CA PHE A 10 34.66 19.62 -50.08
C PHE A 10 34.17 20.50 -48.97
N ARG A 11 32.83 20.70 -48.86
CA ARG A 11 32.20 21.57 -47.89
C ARG A 11 32.18 20.88 -46.53
N TRP A 12 33.10 21.21 -45.68
CA TRP A 12 33.27 20.67 -44.31
C TRP A 12 32.06 20.91 -43.37
N TYR A 13 31.11 21.78 -43.77
CA TYR A 13 29.93 22.09 -42.93
C TYR A 13 28.86 20.98 -42.94
N TRP A 14 28.96 20.00 -43.83
CA TRP A 14 27.99 18.88 -43.85
C TRP A 14 28.30 17.77 -42.83
N ILE A 15 29.55 17.71 -42.37
CA ILE A 15 29.96 16.70 -41.36
C ILE A 15 29.28 16.97 -40.02
N PRO A 16 29.26 18.22 -39.44
CA PRO A 16 28.58 18.45 -38.19
C PRO A 16 27.06 18.34 -38.32
N LEU A 17 26.45 18.70 -39.44
CA LEU A 17 25.01 18.54 -39.69
C LEU A 17 24.62 17.06 -39.81
N GLY A 18 25.46 16.21 -40.44
CA GLY A 18 25.24 14.77 -40.47
C GLY A 18 25.37 14.11 -39.11
N LEU A 19 26.33 14.59 -38.31
CA LEU A 19 26.52 14.10 -36.95
C LEU A 19 25.33 14.49 -36.02
N ILE A 20 24.85 15.71 -36.13
CA ILE A 20 23.65 16.19 -35.41
C ILE A 20 22.42 15.37 -35.84
N GLY A 21 22.24 15.13 -37.15
CA GLY A 21 21.14 14.30 -37.64
C GLY A 21 21.21 12.84 -37.11
N LEU A 22 22.40 12.27 -37.05
CA LEU A 22 22.60 10.93 -36.51
C LEU A 22 22.31 10.89 -34.97
N ILE A 23 22.74 11.89 -34.23
CA ILE A 23 22.46 12.03 -32.80
C ILE A 23 20.96 12.17 -32.57
N LEU A 24 20.26 12.99 -33.35
CA LEU A 24 18.82 13.15 -33.24
C LEU A 24 18.07 11.86 -33.61
N LEU A 25 18.53 11.10 -34.59
CA LEU A 25 17.98 9.79 -34.94
C LEU A 25 18.21 8.76 -33.83
N LEU A 26 19.39 8.77 -33.20
CA LEU A 26 19.68 7.89 -32.07
C LEU A 26 18.87 8.25 -30.83
N ILE A 27 18.70 9.53 -30.55
CA ILE A 27 17.84 10.01 -29.47
C ILE A 27 16.36 9.67 -29.76
N GLY A 28 15.89 9.89 -30.98
CA GLY A 28 14.53 9.54 -31.41
C GLY A 28 14.30 8.03 -31.35
N GLY A 29 15.28 7.22 -31.77
CA GLY A 29 15.24 5.75 -31.65
C GLY A 29 15.25 5.27 -30.21
N LEU A 30 16.05 5.91 -29.35
CA LEU A 30 16.10 5.62 -27.92
C LEU A 30 14.76 6.03 -27.25
N ILE A 31 14.20 7.16 -27.58
CA ILE A 31 12.90 7.60 -27.07
C ILE A 31 11.80 6.64 -27.52
N ALA A 32 11.79 6.23 -28.81
CA ALA A 32 10.81 5.27 -29.32
C ALA A 32 10.98 3.88 -28.67
N PHE A 33 12.23 3.43 -28.45
CA PHE A 33 12.56 2.20 -27.75
C PHE A 33 12.11 2.25 -26.29
N LEU A 34 12.40 3.35 -25.58
CA LEU A 34 11.96 3.56 -24.22
C LEU A 34 10.43 3.67 -24.13
N HIS A 35 9.79 4.31 -25.10
CA HIS A 35 8.32 4.38 -25.20
C HIS A 35 7.67 3.02 -25.47
N SER A 36 8.36 2.12 -26.17
CA SER A 36 7.88 0.76 -26.43
C SER A 36 8.13 -0.22 -25.27
N MET A 37 9.12 0.08 -24.42
CA MET A 37 9.51 -0.79 -23.30
C MET A 37 8.94 -0.41 -21.95
N LEU A 38 8.53 0.86 -21.77
CA LEU A 38 7.97 1.37 -20.51
C LEU A 38 6.86 2.37 -20.84
N PRO A 39 5.66 2.19 -20.34
CA PRO A 39 4.66 3.25 -20.34
C PRO A 39 5.14 4.35 -19.38
N TRP A 40 5.92 5.31 -19.89
CA TRP A 40 6.51 6.44 -19.14
C TRP A 40 5.49 7.20 -18.28
N GLN A 41 4.26 7.29 -18.77
CA GLN A 41 3.16 7.90 -18.06
C GLN A 41 2.84 7.15 -16.76
N ASN A 42 2.90 5.81 -16.79
CA ASN A 42 2.69 4.98 -15.60
C ASN A 42 3.85 5.09 -14.61
N LEU A 43 5.09 5.25 -15.13
CA LEU A 43 6.25 5.47 -14.27
C LEU A 43 6.19 6.83 -13.56
N LEU A 44 5.77 7.88 -14.27
CA LEU A 44 5.58 9.20 -13.70
C LEU A 44 4.41 9.23 -12.71
N ALA A 45 3.32 8.54 -12.99
CA ALA A 45 2.19 8.41 -12.07
C ALA A 45 2.58 7.69 -10.77
N ALA A 46 3.36 6.60 -10.87
CA ALA A 46 3.84 5.85 -9.72
C ALA A 46 4.81 6.65 -8.82
N THR A 47 5.53 7.62 -9.40
CA THR A 47 6.57 8.39 -8.68
C THR A 47 6.11 9.76 -8.19
N SER A 48 5.02 10.32 -8.72
CA SER A 48 4.69 11.75 -8.51
C SER A 48 3.29 12.06 -8.02
N ASN A 49 2.40 11.09 -7.82
CA ASN A 49 0.95 11.34 -7.60
C ASN A 49 0.32 12.25 -8.67
N MET A 50 0.91 12.33 -9.85
CA MET A 50 0.38 13.17 -10.92
C MET A 50 -0.78 12.47 -11.62
N LYS A 51 -1.85 13.23 -11.89
CA LYS A 51 -2.94 12.82 -12.77
C LYS A 51 -2.36 12.56 -14.17
N VAL A 52 -2.27 11.30 -14.58
CA VAL A 52 -1.78 10.91 -15.90
C VAL A 52 -2.96 10.47 -16.73
N GLU A 53 -3.35 11.29 -17.71
CA GLU A 53 -4.35 10.88 -18.70
C GLU A 53 -3.75 9.80 -19.61
N LEU A 54 -4.28 8.59 -19.49
CA LEU A 54 -3.99 7.51 -20.42
C LEU A 54 -4.66 7.81 -21.77
N SER A 55 -3.97 7.52 -22.88
CA SER A 55 -4.59 7.51 -24.18
C SER A 55 -5.68 6.45 -24.25
N GLU A 56 -6.69 6.62 -25.10
CA GLU A 56 -7.78 5.66 -25.31
C GLU A 56 -7.26 4.23 -25.60
N LYS A 57 -6.13 4.13 -26.31
CA LYS A 57 -5.48 2.84 -26.57
C LYS A 57 -4.91 2.20 -25.31
N GLN A 58 -4.35 2.99 -24.39
CA GLN A 58 -3.82 2.52 -23.11
C GLN A 58 -4.96 2.14 -22.16
N LYS A 59 -6.00 2.96 -22.11
CA LYS A 59 -7.23 2.64 -21.36
C LYS A 59 -7.81 1.31 -21.85
N ALA A 60 -8.00 1.15 -23.15
CA ALA A 60 -8.51 -0.08 -23.75
C ALA A 60 -7.61 -1.31 -23.47
N TYR A 61 -6.29 -1.12 -23.37
CA TYR A 61 -5.39 -2.21 -23.00
C TYR A 61 -5.57 -2.63 -21.53
N VAL A 62 -5.64 -1.66 -20.61
CA VAL A 62 -5.75 -1.95 -19.18
C VAL A 62 -7.14 -2.46 -18.80
N THR A 63 -8.20 -1.89 -19.38
CA THR A 63 -9.58 -2.27 -19.06
C THR A 63 -10.13 -3.41 -19.90
N GLY A 64 -9.56 -3.66 -21.08
CA GLY A 64 -10.08 -4.61 -22.08
C GLY A 64 -9.33 -5.94 -22.10
N GLY A 65 -10.02 -6.95 -22.66
CA GLY A 65 -9.47 -8.27 -22.96
C GLY A 65 -9.58 -9.28 -21.81
N GLU A 66 -9.54 -10.54 -22.18
CA GLU A 66 -9.56 -11.67 -21.26
C GLU A 66 -8.28 -11.70 -20.40
N ARG A 67 -8.44 -11.96 -19.11
CA ARG A 67 -7.34 -12.13 -18.15
C ARG A 67 -7.18 -13.61 -17.87
N ASP A 68 -5.96 -14.12 -17.94
CA ASP A 68 -5.68 -15.52 -17.67
C ASP A 68 -5.43 -15.75 -16.17
N TYR A 69 -6.38 -16.39 -15.53
CA TYR A 69 -6.31 -16.82 -14.13
C TYR A 69 -6.23 -18.35 -14.00
N SER A 70 -5.95 -19.09 -15.08
CA SER A 70 -5.90 -20.55 -15.08
C SER A 70 -4.87 -21.16 -14.14
N THR A 71 -3.87 -20.37 -13.73
CA THR A 71 -2.81 -20.78 -12.80
C THR A 71 -2.95 -20.11 -11.43
N LEU A 72 -4.08 -19.43 -11.17
CA LEU A 72 -4.30 -18.77 -9.87
C LEU A 72 -4.37 -19.84 -8.77
N PRO A 73 -3.60 -19.72 -7.67
CA PRO A 73 -3.67 -20.68 -6.58
C PRO A 73 -5.04 -20.70 -5.93
N GLU A 74 -5.60 -21.89 -5.71
CA GLU A 74 -6.88 -22.06 -5.06
C GLU A 74 -6.77 -21.79 -3.54
N VAL A 75 -7.70 -21.00 -3.02
CA VAL A 75 -7.74 -20.61 -1.59
C VAL A 75 -7.96 -21.81 -0.67
N LEU A 76 -8.89 -22.68 -1.05
CA LEU A 76 -9.28 -23.87 -0.28
C LEU A 76 -8.57 -25.13 -0.76
N ALA A 77 -7.32 -25.02 -1.21
CA ALA A 77 -6.46 -26.16 -1.52
C ALA A 77 -5.19 -26.13 -0.65
N ALA A 78 -4.86 -27.27 -0.06
CA ALA A 78 -3.57 -27.48 0.58
C ALA A 78 -2.46 -27.62 -0.47
N GLU A 79 -1.20 -27.59 -0.06
CA GLU A 79 -0.04 -27.68 -0.95
C GLU A 79 -0.01 -28.99 -1.78
N ASP A 80 -0.51 -30.08 -1.20
CA ASP A 80 -0.63 -31.38 -1.86
C ASP A 80 -1.87 -31.52 -2.75
N GLY A 81 -2.67 -30.47 -2.91
CA GLY A 81 -3.92 -30.43 -3.67
C GLY A 81 -5.14 -30.97 -2.93
N THR A 82 -5.01 -31.31 -1.64
CA THR A 82 -6.15 -31.72 -0.81
C THR A 82 -7.11 -30.56 -0.62
N VAL A 83 -8.41 -30.78 -0.83
CA VAL A 83 -9.44 -29.76 -0.63
C VAL A 83 -9.63 -29.48 0.86
N ILE A 84 -9.59 -28.22 1.24
CA ILE A 84 -9.83 -27.72 2.59
C ILE A 84 -11.34 -27.59 2.80
N THR A 85 -11.86 -28.21 3.85
CA THR A 85 -13.31 -28.29 4.10
C THR A 85 -13.73 -27.78 5.48
N ASP A 86 -12.78 -27.42 6.34
CA ASP A 86 -13.06 -26.88 7.65
C ASP A 86 -12.05 -25.80 8.05
N THR A 87 -12.41 -25.01 9.07
CA THR A 87 -11.62 -23.86 9.55
C THR A 87 -10.29 -24.27 10.16
N GLN A 88 -10.19 -25.43 10.77
CA GLN A 88 -8.92 -25.90 11.34
C GLN A 88 -7.89 -26.19 10.25
N GLN A 89 -8.32 -26.82 9.16
CA GLN A 89 -7.48 -27.04 7.98
C GLN A 89 -7.07 -25.71 7.35
N PHE A 90 -8.01 -24.73 7.29
CA PHE A 90 -7.70 -23.41 6.76
C PHE A 90 -6.72 -22.62 7.61
N GLU A 91 -6.80 -22.71 8.96
CA GLU A 91 -5.80 -22.07 9.82
C GLU A 91 -4.39 -22.61 9.57
N ALA A 92 -4.24 -23.92 9.40
CA ALA A 92 -2.95 -24.53 9.04
C ALA A 92 -2.49 -24.06 7.64
N ARG A 93 -3.41 -23.94 6.68
CA ARG A 93 -3.12 -23.37 5.35
C ARG A 93 -2.73 -21.91 5.41
N ARG A 94 -3.39 -21.11 6.26
CA ARG A 94 -3.07 -19.69 6.47
C ARG A 94 -1.62 -19.51 6.93
N GLU A 95 -1.13 -20.31 7.86
CA GLU A 95 0.27 -20.27 8.29
C GLU A 95 1.22 -20.53 7.11
N GLN A 96 0.95 -21.55 6.28
CA GLN A 96 1.73 -21.82 5.06
C GLN A 96 1.66 -20.66 4.05
N ILE A 97 0.49 -20.06 3.87
CA ILE A 97 0.33 -18.89 3.01
C ILE A 97 1.23 -17.75 3.47
N LEU A 98 1.27 -17.46 4.78
CA LEU A 98 2.13 -16.41 5.32
C LEU A 98 3.61 -16.72 5.11
N GLU A 99 4.05 -17.96 5.36
CA GLU A 99 5.43 -18.40 5.08
C GLU A 99 5.79 -18.23 3.60
N LEU A 100 4.89 -18.60 2.68
CA LEU A 100 5.11 -18.43 1.25
C LEU A 100 5.21 -16.94 0.84
N PHE A 101 4.42 -16.04 1.45
CA PHE A 101 4.53 -14.60 1.22
C PHE A 101 5.80 -14.01 1.83
N GLU A 102 6.20 -14.44 3.03
CA GLU A 102 7.49 -14.07 3.63
C GLU A 102 8.64 -14.46 2.69
N GLU A 103 8.66 -15.70 2.21
CA GLU A 103 9.75 -16.22 1.37
C GLU A 103 9.81 -15.59 -0.02
N ASN A 104 8.65 -15.32 -0.64
CA ASN A 104 8.58 -15.03 -2.08
C ASN A 104 8.23 -13.58 -2.42
N VAL A 105 7.70 -12.79 -1.46
CA VAL A 105 7.19 -11.44 -1.75
C VAL A 105 7.73 -10.41 -0.74
N TYR A 106 7.31 -10.48 0.53
CA TYR A 106 7.53 -9.39 1.48
C TYR A 106 8.85 -9.47 2.25
N GLY A 107 9.44 -10.66 2.33
CA GLY A 107 10.53 -10.95 3.26
C GLY A 107 10.02 -11.19 4.69
N PRO A 108 10.86 -11.75 5.56
CA PRO A 108 10.49 -12.08 6.93
C PRO A 108 10.29 -10.82 7.78
N LEU A 109 9.37 -10.92 8.76
CA LEU A 109 9.19 -9.92 9.79
C LEU A 109 9.96 -10.33 11.06
N PRO A 110 10.65 -9.39 11.75
CA PRO A 110 11.22 -9.67 13.04
C PRO A 110 10.14 -10.10 14.04
N LYS A 111 10.29 -11.29 14.65
CA LYS A 111 9.32 -11.88 15.61
C LYS A 111 9.82 -11.75 17.05
N ASP A 112 11.13 -11.66 17.25
CA ASP A 112 11.79 -11.55 18.56
C ASP A 112 13.13 -10.79 18.46
N GLY A 113 13.90 -10.75 19.56
CA GLY A 113 15.21 -10.09 19.60
C GLY A 113 15.14 -8.56 19.69
N PHE A 114 13.98 -8.00 20.00
CA PHE A 114 13.77 -6.56 20.20
C PHE A 114 12.85 -6.29 21.39
N GLU A 115 12.95 -5.07 21.90
CA GLU A 115 12.02 -4.53 22.91
C GLU A 115 11.33 -3.29 22.32
N THR A 116 10.06 -3.07 22.67
CA THR A 116 9.31 -1.87 22.33
C THR A 116 8.93 -1.13 23.60
N SER A 117 9.18 0.16 23.64
CA SER A 117 8.76 1.05 24.72
C SER A 117 8.02 2.27 24.19
N PHE A 118 7.20 2.88 25.03
CA PHE A 118 6.32 3.97 24.68
C PHE A 118 6.45 5.11 25.68
N GLU A 119 6.41 6.35 25.15
CA GLU A 119 6.38 7.57 25.95
C GLU A 119 5.36 8.53 25.33
N VAL A 120 4.38 8.97 26.11
CA VAL A 120 3.49 10.07 25.70
C VAL A 120 4.28 11.37 25.83
N VAL A 121 4.73 11.91 24.70
CA VAL A 121 5.58 13.11 24.65
C VAL A 121 4.78 14.40 24.57
N GLU A 122 3.50 14.30 24.19
CA GLU A 122 2.56 15.42 24.19
C GLU A 122 1.13 14.89 24.35
N GLU A 123 0.32 15.57 25.15
CA GLU A 123 -1.11 15.33 25.31
C GLU A 123 -1.84 16.66 25.52
N GLY A 124 -2.99 16.83 24.87
CA GLY A 124 -3.80 18.04 25.03
C GLY A 124 -5.17 17.95 24.37
N GLU A 125 -6.04 18.87 24.75
CA GLU A 125 -7.33 19.03 24.06
C GLU A 125 -7.14 19.48 22.61
N ALA A 126 -7.98 18.97 21.73
CA ALA A 126 -7.96 19.28 20.31
C ALA A 126 -9.38 19.36 19.75
N LEU A 127 -9.52 19.88 18.52
CA LEU A 127 -10.80 19.99 17.81
C LEU A 127 -11.88 20.70 18.64
N ASP A 128 -11.50 21.84 19.25
CA ASP A 128 -12.41 22.65 20.10
C ASP A 128 -12.99 21.85 21.29
N GLY A 129 -12.19 20.92 21.86
CA GLY A 129 -12.59 20.07 22.98
C GLY A 129 -13.30 18.78 22.58
N ALA A 130 -13.55 18.54 21.26
CA ALA A 130 -14.18 17.30 20.79
C ALA A 130 -13.24 16.08 20.85
N ALA A 131 -11.94 16.30 20.93
CA ALA A 131 -10.94 15.24 20.98
C ALA A 131 -9.84 15.54 21.99
N ILE A 132 -9.16 14.46 22.43
CA ILE A 132 -7.85 14.50 23.08
C ILE A 132 -6.82 14.09 22.02
N ARG A 133 -5.80 14.91 21.82
CA ARG A 133 -4.64 14.56 21.03
C ARG A 133 -3.57 13.98 21.95
N LYS A 134 -2.98 12.86 21.53
CA LYS A 134 -1.76 12.31 22.13
C LYS A 134 -0.70 12.15 21.06
N GLN A 135 0.57 12.37 21.40
CA GLN A 135 1.69 12.05 20.55
C GLN A 135 2.65 11.15 21.31
N ILE A 136 2.88 9.97 20.73
CA ILE A 136 3.54 8.88 21.41
C ILE A 136 4.84 8.57 20.69
N ARG A 137 5.96 8.65 21.43
CA ARG A 137 7.22 8.07 20.98
C ARG A 137 7.14 6.56 21.11
N ILE A 138 7.39 5.86 20.02
CA ILE A 138 7.58 4.43 19.95
C ILE A 138 9.06 4.17 19.76
N THR A 139 9.72 3.54 20.71
CA THR A 139 11.14 3.16 20.60
C THR A 139 11.26 1.67 20.44
N VAL A 140 11.86 1.24 19.33
CA VAL A 140 12.27 -0.16 19.10
C VAL A 140 13.75 -0.27 19.40
N SER A 141 14.15 -1.20 20.25
CA SER A 141 15.55 -1.40 20.66
C SER A 141 15.98 -2.86 20.56
N THR A 142 17.23 -3.05 20.18
CA THR A 142 17.93 -4.33 20.10
C THR A 142 19.33 -4.19 20.69
N GLY A 143 20.10 -5.27 20.70
CA GLY A 143 21.54 -5.21 21.06
C GLY A 143 22.40 -4.29 20.17
N LYS A 144 21.88 -3.87 18.99
CA LYS A 144 22.59 -2.97 18.06
C LYS A 144 22.29 -1.47 18.28
N GLY A 145 21.24 -1.14 19.02
CA GLY A 145 20.80 0.24 19.24
C GLY A 145 19.28 0.37 19.28
N SER A 146 18.80 1.58 19.00
CA SER A 146 17.37 1.89 18.98
C SER A 146 16.96 2.75 17.79
N SER A 147 15.67 2.71 17.44
CA SER A 147 15.04 3.56 16.45
C SER A 147 13.71 4.07 17.00
N ASP A 148 13.47 5.37 16.85
CA ASP A 148 12.26 6.04 17.33
C ASP A 148 11.32 6.34 16.16
N ALA A 149 10.02 6.18 16.43
CA ALA A 149 8.92 6.65 15.59
C ALA A 149 7.94 7.49 16.42
N LEU A 150 7.23 8.40 15.77
CA LEU A 150 6.24 9.24 16.42
C LEU A 150 4.85 8.89 15.92
N MET A 151 3.97 8.42 16.82
CA MET A 151 2.55 8.21 16.53
C MET A 151 1.73 9.42 16.96
N LEU A 152 0.86 9.89 16.08
CA LEU A 152 -0.18 10.87 16.37
C LEU A 152 -1.49 10.10 16.61
N LEU A 153 -2.18 10.39 17.70
CA LEU A 153 -3.46 9.80 18.07
C LEU A 153 -4.46 10.90 18.44
N TYR A 154 -5.62 10.88 17.81
CA TYR A 154 -6.79 11.66 18.22
C TYR A 154 -7.85 10.71 18.79
N LEU A 155 -8.30 10.98 19.99
CA LEU A 155 -9.33 10.24 20.72
C LEU A 155 -10.58 11.07 20.85
N PRO A 156 -11.79 10.56 20.55
CA PRO A 156 -13.03 11.24 20.91
C PRO A 156 -13.08 11.54 22.42
N ASN A 157 -13.36 12.78 22.79
CA ASN A 157 -13.43 13.20 24.18
C ASN A 157 -14.81 12.83 24.80
N THR A 158 -15.15 11.54 24.81
CA THR A 158 -16.43 11.02 25.28
C THR A 158 -16.38 10.41 26.68
N GLY A 159 -15.17 10.19 27.20
CA GLY A 159 -14.94 9.49 28.47
C GLY A 159 -15.18 7.97 28.43
N THR A 160 -15.35 7.41 27.23
CA THR A 160 -15.49 5.95 27.01
C THR A 160 -14.48 5.47 25.98
N PRO A 161 -13.99 4.23 26.08
CA PRO A 161 -13.09 3.68 25.06
C PRO A 161 -13.73 3.72 23.67
N SER A 162 -12.94 4.08 22.67
CA SER A 162 -13.37 4.26 21.27
C SER A 162 -12.71 3.25 20.37
N PRO A 163 -13.42 2.69 19.37
CA PRO A 163 -12.77 1.97 18.28
C PRO A 163 -11.79 2.89 17.55
N VAL A 164 -10.71 2.32 17.00
CA VAL A 164 -9.66 3.12 16.39
C VAL A 164 -9.36 2.66 14.97
N VAL A 165 -9.08 3.63 14.09
CA VAL A 165 -8.47 3.40 12.78
C VAL A 165 -7.01 3.85 12.86
N ILE A 166 -6.09 2.94 12.56
CA ILE A 166 -4.66 3.25 12.50
C ILE A 166 -4.13 3.04 11.07
N GLY A 167 -3.29 3.96 10.61
CA GLY A 167 -2.60 3.82 9.33
C GLY A 167 -1.26 4.55 9.32
N LEU A 168 -0.41 4.22 8.35
CA LEU A 168 0.81 4.96 8.11
C LEU A 168 0.57 6.10 7.12
N ASN A 169 1.38 7.15 7.21
CA ASN A 169 1.37 8.28 6.28
C ASN A 169 2.75 8.49 5.65
N THR A 170 2.78 9.14 4.48
CA THR A 170 4.03 9.50 3.75
C THR A 170 4.38 10.98 3.85
N GLY A 171 3.47 11.81 4.37
CA GLY A 171 3.64 13.27 4.41
C GLY A 171 4.11 13.82 5.76
N GLY A 172 4.30 12.93 6.74
CA GLY A 172 4.55 13.32 8.13
C GLY A 172 3.24 13.58 8.91
N ASN A 173 3.27 13.34 10.20
CA ASN A 173 2.09 13.47 11.06
C ASN A 173 1.47 14.87 11.04
N HIS A 174 2.31 15.91 10.93
CA HIS A 174 1.87 17.32 10.85
C HIS A 174 1.04 17.62 9.61
N ALA A 175 1.16 16.80 8.55
CA ALA A 175 0.34 16.96 7.35
C ALA A 175 -1.08 16.40 7.51
N ALA A 176 -1.34 15.54 8.51
CA ALA A 176 -2.63 14.87 8.67
C ALA A 176 -3.76 15.78 9.16
N LEU A 177 -3.44 16.88 9.80
CA LEU A 177 -4.40 17.89 10.24
C LEU A 177 -3.71 19.25 10.38
N ASP A 178 -4.44 20.33 10.10
CA ASP A 178 -4.02 21.71 10.42
C ASP A 178 -4.21 21.97 11.92
N ASP A 179 -3.25 21.48 12.72
CA ASP A 179 -3.16 21.67 14.15
C ASP A 179 -1.70 22.02 14.49
N GLY A 180 -1.51 23.25 15.02
CA GLY A 180 -0.17 23.81 15.32
C GLY A 180 0.63 23.01 16.35
N ASN A 181 -0.04 22.15 17.13
CA ASN A 181 0.61 21.38 18.20
C ASN A 181 1.10 20.00 17.73
N ILE A 182 0.78 19.58 16.51
CA ILE A 182 1.33 18.32 15.99
C ILE A 182 2.83 18.45 15.76
N LEU A 183 3.59 17.56 16.37
CA LEU A 183 5.05 17.49 16.24
C LEU A 183 5.43 16.97 14.84
N VAL A 184 6.60 17.39 14.36
CA VAL A 184 7.19 16.82 13.15
C VAL A 184 7.81 15.47 13.49
N PRO A 185 7.64 14.43 12.65
CA PRO A 185 8.24 13.11 12.89
C PRO A 185 9.77 13.14 12.98
N TYR A 186 10.35 12.17 13.67
CA TYR A 186 11.79 12.14 13.97
C TYR A 186 12.70 12.02 12.74
N SER A 187 12.23 11.34 11.70
CA SER A 187 12.99 11.15 10.47
C SER A 187 12.59 12.10 9.34
N TYR A 188 11.66 13.01 9.64
CA TYR A 188 11.21 13.98 8.65
C TYR A 188 12.31 15.01 8.41
N ASP A 189 12.85 15.06 7.20
CA ASP A 189 13.83 16.06 6.79
C ASP A 189 13.09 17.22 6.10
N ALA A 190 12.97 18.32 6.83
CA ALA A 190 12.33 19.54 6.32
C ALA A 190 13.10 20.19 5.15
N ASP A 191 14.39 19.84 4.99
CA ASP A 191 15.22 20.33 3.89
C ASP A 191 15.15 19.42 2.65
N ASP A 192 14.54 18.23 2.74
CA ASP A 192 14.26 17.38 1.58
C ASP A 192 13.04 17.92 0.82
N GLU A 193 13.29 18.65 -0.26
CA GLU A 193 12.26 19.25 -1.12
C GLU A 193 11.22 18.25 -1.63
N LYS A 194 11.50 16.95 -1.59
CA LYS A 194 10.57 15.89 -2.03
C LYS A 194 9.56 15.49 -0.97
N ILE A 195 9.83 15.83 0.30
CA ILE A 195 9.03 15.41 1.46
C ILE A 195 8.33 16.59 2.14
N GLN A 196 8.54 17.82 1.67
CA GLN A 196 7.96 19.03 2.26
C GLN A 196 6.44 19.07 2.04
N GLU A 197 5.71 18.55 3.01
CA GLU A 197 4.28 18.75 3.10
C GLU A 197 4.00 19.89 4.09
N GLU A 198 3.07 20.76 3.70
CA GLU A 198 2.58 21.79 4.61
C GLU A 198 1.75 21.17 5.73
N ARG A 199 1.73 21.85 6.89
CA ARG A 199 0.86 21.45 8.00
C ARG A 199 -0.59 21.38 7.51
N GLY A 200 -1.26 20.26 7.75
CA GLY A 200 -2.62 20.00 7.26
C GLY A 200 -2.74 19.76 5.74
N GLY A 201 -1.63 19.75 5.00
CA GLY A 201 -1.65 19.58 3.53
C GLY A 201 -2.24 18.25 3.05
N ARG A 202 -2.34 17.25 3.93
CA ARG A 202 -2.96 15.94 3.68
C ARG A 202 -4.17 15.67 4.57
N ALA A 203 -4.75 16.70 5.18
CA ALA A 203 -5.90 16.52 6.09
C ALA A 203 -7.10 15.83 5.41
N TYR A 204 -7.30 16.05 4.13
CA TYR A 204 -8.35 15.41 3.34
C TYR A 204 -8.21 13.88 3.25
N ARG A 205 -6.99 13.35 3.36
CA ARG A 205 -6.70 11.90 3.36
C ARG A 205 -7.00 11.21 4.67
N TRP A 206 -7.07 11.96 5.77
CA TRP A 206 -7.17 11.37 7.11
C TRP A 206 -8.55 11.50 7.74
N ASN A 207 -9.38 12.41 7.23
CA ASN A 207 -10.76 12.64 7.66
C ASN A 207 -10.95 12.61 9.19
N ILE A 208 -9.97 13.13 9.96
CA ILE A 208 -9.91 13.02 11.42
C ILE A 208 -11.18 13.60 12.07
N ARG A 209 -11.64 14.78 11.59
CA ARG A 209 -12.79 15.46 12.20
C ARG A 209 -14.08 14.65 12.14
N ASP A 210 -14.38 14.05 10.97
CA ASP A 210 -15.60 13.26 10.80
C ASP A 210 -15.50 11.91 11.51
N SER A 211 -14.31 11.29 11.54
CA SER A 211 -14.05 10.07 12.30
C SER A 211 -14.30 10.31 13.81
N ILE A 212 -13.74 11.39 14.37
CA ILE A 212 -13.97 11.79 15.75
C ILE A 212 -15.46 12.06 16.02
N ALA A 213 -16.16 12.78 15.12
CA ALA A 213 -17.58 13.07 15.25
C ALA A 213 -18.45 11.80 15.26
N ARG A 214 -18.02 10.74 14.55
CA ARG A 214 -18.65 9.40 14.57
C ARG A 214 -18.18 8.53 15.75
N GLY A 215 -17.26 9.04 16.60
CA GLY A 215 -16.75 8.35 17.78
C GLY A 215 -15.68 7.31 17.49
N TYR A 216 -14.92 7.46 16.40
CA TYR A 216 -13.72 6.69 16.09
C TYR A 216 -12.46 7.47 16.42
N ALA A 217 -11.55 6.86 17.15
CA ALA A 217 -10.19 7.37 17.27
C ALA A 217 -9.44 7.19 15.95
N VAL A 218 -8.49 8.10 15.68
CA VAL A 218 -7.62 8.02 14.48
C VAL A 218 -6.17 8.11 14.92
N ALA A 219 -5.38 7.12 14.52
CA ALA A 219 -3.94 7.07 14.75
C ALA A 219 -3.16 7.06 13.43
N THR A 220 -2.05 7.78 13.37
CA THR A 220 -1.15 7.73 12.22
C THR A 220 0.31 7.87 12.60
N ILE A 221 1.18 7.21 11.84
CA ILE A 221 2.63 7.23 12.03
C ILE A 221 3.29 7.52 10.68
N TYR A 222 4.29 8.36 10.66
CA TYR A 222 5.08 8.60 9.46
C TYR A 222 5.88 7.34 9.08
N SER A 223 5.65 6.80 7.89
CA SER A 223 6.29 5.55 7.43
C SER A 223 7.82 5.65 7.39
N GLY A 224 8.35 6.86 7.11
CA GLY A 224 9.79 7.14 7.11
C GLY A 224 10.47 6.97 8.47
N ASP A 225 9.74 7.03 9.58
CA ASP A 225 10.28 6.75 10.91
C ASP A 225 10.68 5.28 11.08
N PHE A 226 10.07 4.36 10.33
CA PHE A 226 10.44 2.95 10.29
C PHE A 226 11.39 2.62 9.15
N ALA A 227 11.07 3.06 7.93
CA ALA A 227 11.94 2.91 6.76
C ALA A 227 11.66 4.05 5.77
N PRO A 228 12.64 4.90 5.45
CA PRO A 228 12.51 5.88 4.37
C PRO A 228 12.16 5.19 3.05
N ASP A 229 11.21 5.77 2.31
CA ASP A 229 10.85 5.25 0.99
C ASP A 229 11.85 5.71 -0.08
N ASN A 230 13.09 5.31 0.11
CA ASN A 230 14.22 5.66 -0.72
C ASN A 230 15.16 4.46 -0.81
N ARG A 231 15.51 4.05 -2.04
CA ARG A 231 16.36 2.88 -2.29
C ARG A 231 17.74 2.94 -1.63
N ASP A 232 18.27 4.13 -1.42
CA ASP A 232 19.61 4.33 -0.85
C ASP A 232 19.57 4.52 0.67
N ALA A 233 18.40 4.75 1.25
CA ALA A 233 18.22 5.07 2.66
C ALA A 233 17.27 4.12 3.43
N TYR A 234 16.50 3.25 2.76
CA TYR A 234 15.48 2.41 3.41
C TYR A 234 16.01 1.56 4.58
N GLY A 235 17.29 1.13 4.48
CA GLY A 235 17.94 0.31 5.50
C GLY A 235 18.42 1.06 6.74
N THR A 236 18.14 2.36 6.90
CA THR A 236 18.74 3.18 7.97
C THR A 236 17.90 3.20 9.22
N ARG A 237 16.71 3.01 9.38
CA ARG A 237 15.90 3.11 10.59
C ARG A 237 15.75 1.74 11.28
N VAL A 238 14.54 1.30 11.48
CA VAL A 238 14.29 0.03 12.20
C VAL A 238 14.98 -1.16 11.53
N ILE A 239 15.12 -1.14 10.19
CA ILE A 239 15.79 -2.21 9.43
C ILE A 239 17.23 -2.39 9.89
N SER A 240 17.96 -1.31 10.21
CA SER A 240 19.36 -1.38 10.67
C SER A 240 19.55 -2.11 12.00
N LEU A 241 18.49 -2.30 12.75
CA LEU A 241 18.52 -2.97 14.04
C LEU A 241 18.57 -4.50 13.94
N PHE A 242 18.26 -5.05 12.76
CA PHE A 242 18.18 -6.49 12.53
C PHE A 242 19.27 -6.96 11.56
N ASP A 243 19.64 -8.25 11.62
CA ASP A 243 20.59 -8.90 10.70
C ASP A 243 19.87 -9.58 9.52
N GLU A 244 18.63 -9.22 9.27
CA GLU A 244 17.78 -9.84 8.27
C GLU A 244 17.87 -9.06 6.95
N GLU A 245 18.64 -9.58 5.98
CA GLU A 245 18.88 -8.91 4.70
C GLU A 245 17.61 -8.74 3.85
N GLU A 246 16.63 -9.64 4.02
CA GLU A 246 15.38 -9.62 3.27
C GLU A 246 14.24 -8.89 4.01
N PHE A 247 14.52 -8.29 5.16
CA PHE A 247 13.61 -7.36 5.83
C PHE A 247 13.62 -6.02 5.08
N LYS A 248 12.63 -5.82 4.22
CA LYS A 248 12.54 -4.68 3.29
C LYS A 248 11.49 -3.66 3.74
N ALA A 249 11.34 -2.59 2.94
CA ALA A 249 10.56 -1.43 3.34
C ALA A 249 9.08 -1.74 3.63
N VAL A 250 8.39 -2.53 2.79
CA VAL A 250 6.98 -2.89 3.05
C VAL A 250 6.85 -3.71 4.34
N GLY A 251 7.77 -4.64 4.58
CA GLY A 251 7.86 -5.37 5.85
C GLY A 251 8.09 -4.44 7.04
N ALA A 252 9.01 -3.47 6.91
CA ALA A 252 9.31 -2.52 7.98
C ALA A 252 8.12 -1.58 8.28
N TRP A 253 7.35 -1.19 7.27
CA TRP A 253 6.11 -0.42 7.45
C TRP A 253 5.04 -1.26 8.14
N ALA A 254 4.83 -2.50 7.72
CA ALA A 254 3.91 -3.41 8.40
C ALA A 254 4.31 -3.66 9.87
N PHE A 255 5.60 -3.91 10.11
CA PHE A 255 6.16 -4.02 11.45
C PHE A 255 5.88 -2.77 12.29
N GLY A 256 6.10 -1.59 11.72
CA GLY A 256 5.85 -0.32 12.39
C GLY A 256 4.38 -0.10 12.74
N LEU A 257 3.47 -0.49 11.85
CA LEU A 257 2.03 -0.44 12.13
C LEU A 257 1.66 -1.32 13.33
N MET A 258 2.22 -2.54 13.39
CA MET A 258 2.03 -3.43 14.53
C MET A 258 2.60 -2.87 15.85
N ARG A 259 3.72 -2.12 15.80
CA ARG A 259 4.26 -1.41 16.99
C ARG A 259 3.33 -0.31 17.48
N GLY A 260 2.63 0.38 16.55
CA GLY A 260 1.57 1.31 16.92
C GLY A 260 0.42 0.62 17.65
N ILE A 261 0.03 -0.57 17.20
CA ILE A 261 -1.01 -1.38 17.83
C ILE A 261 -0.60 -1.85 19.22
N ASP A 262 0.68 -2.15 19.45
CA ASP A 262 1.18 -2.51 20.79
C ASP A 262 0.89 -1.41 21.82
N TYR A 263 0.98 -0.13 21.45
CA TYR A 263 0.56 0.97 22.29
C TYR A 263 -0.96 1.05 22.44
N LEU A 264 -1.69 0.99 21.31
CA LEU A 264 -3.14 1.21 21.30
C LEU A 264 -3.88 0.23 22.21
N VAL A 265 -3.44 -1.03 22.31
CA VAL A 265 -4.06 -2.02 23.20
C VAL A 265 -3.80 -1.75 24.69
N THR A 266 -2.90 -0.82 25.03
CA THR A 266 -2.60 -0.40 26.40
C THR A 266 -3.25 0.92 26.79
N ASP A 267 -3.78 1.68 25.83
CA ASP A 267 -4.39 2.99 26.08
C ASP A 267 -5.85 2.81 26.50
N GLU A 268 -6.20 3.26 27.72
CA GLU A 268 -7.56 3.13 28.29
C GLU A 268 -8.66 3.85 27.49
N GLY A 269 -8.28 4.80 26.61
CA GLY A 269 -9.20 5.49 25.72
C GLY A 269 -9.52 4.70 24.45
N ILE A 270 -8.87 3.55 24.22
CA ILE A 270 -9.05 2.71 23.02
C ILE A 270 -9.84 1.45 23.38
N ASP A 271 -10.81 1.11 22.57
CA ASP A 271 -11.45 -0.19 22.55
C ASP A 271 -10.56 -1.17 21.78
N ALA A 272 -9.75 -1.92 22.52
CA ALA A 272 -8.76 -2.85 21.97
C ALA A 272 -9.37 -4.01 21.16
N ALA A 273 -10.67 -4.27 21.30
CA ALA A 273 -11.37 -5.26 20.46
C ALA A 273 -11.69 -4.71 19.06
N HIS A 274 -11.62 -3.39 18.86
CA HIS A 274 -12.04 -2.73 17.64
C HIS A 274 -10.93 -1.85 17.06
N ILE A 275 -9.85 -2.50 16.56
CA ILE A 275 -8.73 -1.85 15.88
C ILE A 275 -8.84 -2.15 14.38
N ALA A 276 -8.96 -1.11 13.55
CA ALA A 276 -8.93 -1.20 12.09
C ALA A 276 -7.60 -0.66 11.55
N ALA A 277 -6.96 -1.39 10.65
CA ALA A 277 -5.78 -0.91 9.92
C ALA A 277 -6.19 -0.39 8.54
N VAL A 278 -5.76 0.82 8.19
CA VAL A 278 -5.99 1.42 6.87
C VAL A 278 -4.68 1.77 6.18
N GLY A 279 -4.64 1.58 4.88
CA GLY A 279 -3.49 2.03 4.08
C GLY A 279 -3.87 2.36 2.64
N HIS A 280 -3.22 3.38 2.12
CA HIS A 280 -3.36 3.80 0.72
C HIS A 280 -2.10 3.45 -0.07
N SER A 281 -2.27 2.97 -1.31
CA SER A 281 -1.15 2.70 -2.21
C SER A 281 -0.16 1.69 -1.60
N ARG A 282 1.13 1.99 -1.59
CA ARG A 282 2.20 1.20 -0.93
C ARG A 282 1.92 0.90 0.54
N LEU A 283 1.28 1.82 1.23
CA LEU A 283 0.91 1.62 2.63
C LEU A 283 -0.35 0.76 2.78
N GLY A 284 -1.17 0.62 1.73
CA GLY A 284 -2.23 -0.39 1.63
C GLY A 284 -1.65 -1.81 1.57
N LYS A 285 -0.54 -2.02 0.86
CA LYS A 285 0.21 -3.28 0.87
C LYS A 285 0.70 -3.60 2.30
N ALA A 286 1.27 -2.59 2.98
CA ALA A 286 1.74 -2.73 4.37
C ALA A 286 0.59 -2.99 5.36
N ALA A 287 -0.57 -2.36 5.17
CA ALA A 287 -1.75 -2.56 6.01
C ALA A 287 -2.31 -3.99 5.90
N ILE A 288 -2.37 -4.55 4.67
CA ILE A 288 -2.76 -5.95 4.48
C ILE A 288 -1.71 -6.87 5.13
N TRP A 289 -0.41 -6.63 4.89
CA TRP A 289 0.65 -7.46 5.44
C TRP A 289 0.69 -7.42 6.97
N ALA A 290 0.47 -6.27 7.59
CA ALA A 290 0.27 -6.17 9.04
C ALA A 290 -0.99 -6.91 9.48
N GLY A 291 -2.10 -6.74 8.76
CA GLY A 291 -3.38 -7.34 9.07
C GLY A 291 -3.37 -8.86 9.09
N VAL A 292 -2.63 -9.51 8.20
CA VAL A 292 -2.53 -10.98 8.21
C VAL A 292 -1.55 -11.51 9.27
N ASN A 293 -0.59 -10.69 9.72
CA ASN A 293 0.40 -11.05 10.72
C ASN A 293 0.02 -10.65 12.15
N ASP A 294 -0.97 -9.77 12.34
CA ASP A 294 -1.42 -9.32 13.67
C ASP A 294 -2.95 -9.49 13.81
N THR A 295 -3.34 -10.51 14.55
CA THR A 295 -4.75 -10.86 14.74
C THR A 295 -5.53 -9.88 15.62
N ARG A 296 -4.86 -8.92 16.27
CA ARG A 296 -5.52 -7.83 17.01
C ARG A 296 -6.18 -6.81 16.07
N ILE A 297 -5.78 -6.81 14.80
CA ILE A 297 -6.43 -6.03 13.75
C ILE A 297 -7.75 -6.71 13.39
N GLY A 298 -8.86 -6.16 13.85
CA GLY A 298 -10.21 -6.68 13.61
C GLY A 298 -10.75 -6.35 12.21
N MET A 299 -10.18 -5.33 11.55
CA MET A 299 -10.56 -4.93 10.19
C MET A 299 -9.34 -4.44 9.40
N VAL A 300 -9.23 -4.88 8.16
CA VAL A 300 -8.20 -4.42 7.22
C VAL A 300 -8.86 -3.61 6.11
N ILE A 301 -8.39 -2.40 5.88
CA ILE A 301 -8.83 -1.50 4.80
C ILE A 301 -7.66 -1.25 3.86
N SER A 302 -7.81 -1.67 2.61
CA SER A 302 -6.81 -1.51 1.56
C SER A 302 -7.34 -0.61 0.46
N ASN A 303 -6.77 0.58 0.31
CA ASN A 303 -7.16 1.58 -0.68
C ASN A 303 -6.10 1.68 -1.77
N ASP A 304 -6.51 1.52 -3.05
CA ASP A 304 -5.66 1.64 -4.25
C ASP A 304 -4.30 0.94 -4.12
N SER A 305 -4.26 -0.24 -3.50
CA SER A 305 -2.99 -0.87 -3.14
C SER A 305 -2.29 -1.58 -4.30
N GLY A 306 -2.97 -1.81 -5.40
CA GLY A 306 -2.37 -2.36 -6.63
C GLY A 306 -1.77 -3.75 -6.47
N ASN A 307 -0.84 -4.07 -7.36
CA ASN A 307 -0.07 -5.32 -7.31
C ASN A 307 0.70 -5.45 -5.98
N SER A 308 0.83 -6.67 -5.47
CA SER A 308 1.37 -6.95 -4.13
C SER A 308 0.59 -6.26 -3.01
N GLY A 309 -0.63 -5.85 -3.29
CA GLY A 309 -1.63 -5.36 -2.36
C GLY A 309 -2.91 -6.17 -2.54
N ALA A 310 -3.98 -5.54 -3.06
CA ALA A 310 -5.24 -6.24 -3.32
C ALA A 310 -5.37 -6.78 -4.74
N SER A 311 -4.67 -6.18 -5.74
CA SER A 311 -4.78 -6.57 -7.15
C SER A 311 -3.93 -7.80 -7.45
N LEU A 312 -4.52 -8.79 -8.12
CA LEU A 312 -3.84 -9.99 -8.55
C LEU A 312 -2.59 -9.67 -9.38
N SER A 313 -1.53 -10.44 -9.17
CA SER A 313 -0.30 -10.36 -9.97
C SER A 313 -0.51 -11.00 -11.34
N ARG A 314 -1.15 -12.17 -11.39
CA ARG A 314 -1.52 -12.83 -12.63
C ARG A 314 -2.56 -12.03 -13.39
N GLY A 315 -2.35 -11.89 -14.70
CA GLY A 315 -3.24 -11.13 -15.55
C GLY A 315 -3.29 -9.62 -15.25
N ASN A 316 -2.41 -9.09 -14.41
CA ASN A 316 -2.33 -7.67 -14.10
C ASN A 316 -1.99 -6.86 -15.36
N ARG A 317 -2.70 -5.76 -15.54
CA ARG A 317 -2.52 -4.88 -16.70
C ARG A 317 -2.05 -3.47 -16.34
N GLY A 318 -1.93 -3.20 -15.05
CA GLY A 318 -1.34 -1.97 -14.50
C GLY A 318 0.10 -2.19 -14.06
N GLU A 319 0.31 -2.13 -12.73
CA GLU A 319 1.59 -2.37 -12.08
C GLU A 319 1.89 -3.88 -12.05
N THR A 320 2.88 -4.32 -12.80
CA THR A 320 3.31 -5.72 -12.84
C THR A 320 4.42 -5.99 -11.83
N VAL A 321 4.66 -7.28 -11.51
CA VAL A 321 5.80 -7.71 -10.66
C VAL A 321 7.12 -7.18 -11.23
N CYS A 322 7.29 -7.19 -12.56
CA CYS A 322 8.47 -6.65 -13.21
C CYS A 322 8.63 -5.14 -12.98
N SER A 323 7.54 -4.37 -13.15
CA SER A 323 7.59 -2.91 -13.04
C SER A 323 7.83 -2.45 -11.61
N ILE A 324 7.11 -3.02 -10.63
CA ILE A 324 7.24 -2.62 -9.23
C ILE A 324 8.64 -2.89 -8.68
N ASN A 325 9.25 -4.04 -9.00
CA ASN A 325 10.60 -4.36 -8.55
C ASN A 325 11.70 -3.52 -9.23
N LYS A 326 11.45 -3.04 -10.45
CA LYS A 326 12.38 -2.11 -11.11
C LYS A 326 12.33 -0.70 -10.53
N VAL A 327 11.13 -0.22 -10.23
CA VAL A 327 10.92 1.13 -9.73
C VAL A 327 11.26 1.22 -8.24
N PHE A 328 10.85 0.20 -7.47
CA PHE A 328 10.97 0.16 -6.01
C PHE A 328 11.70 -1.12 -5.54
N PRO A 329 12.99 -1.31 -5.91
CA PRO A 329 13.73 -2.53 -5.59
C PRO A 329 13.96 -2.75 -4.09
N HIS A 330 13.65 -1.78 -3.27
CA HIS A 330 13.78 -1.80 -1.80
C HIS A 330 12.48 -2.18 -1.07
N TRP A 331 11.37 -2.39 -1.79
CA TRP A 331 10.09 -2.68 -1.14
C TRP A 331 9.93 -4.14 -0.74
N PHE A 332 10.40 -5.06 -1.55
CA PHE A 332 10.16 -6.49 -1.44
C PHE A 332 11.45 -7.31 -1.35
N CYS A 333 11.33 -8.56 -0.95
CA CYS A 333 12.48 -9.47 -0.94
C CYS A 333 13.05 -9.67 -2.35
N SER A 334 14.33 -10.01 -2.42
CA SER A 334 15.08 -10.17 -3.69
C SER A 334 14.50 -11.28 -4.58
N LYS A 335 13.89 -12.29 -3.96
CA LYS A 335 13.26 -13.41 -4.68
C LYS A 335 12.05 -12.97 -5.51
N TYR A 336 11.28 -11.97 -5.04
CA TYR A 336 10.10 -11.48 -5.75
C TYR A 336 10.42 -10.97 -7.16
N ALA A 337 11.55 -10.31 -7.35
CA ALA A 337 11.97 -9.80 -8.65
C ALA A 337 12.16 -10.90 -9.71
N GLN A 338 12.42 -12.14 -9.30
CA GLN A 338 12.62 -13.27 -10.21
C GLN A 338 11.33 -13.64 -10.97
N TYR A 339 10.17 -13.43 -10.34
CA TYR A 339 8.86 -13.70 -10.93
C TYR A 339 8.40 -12.65 -11.95
N GLY A 340 9.10 -11.51 -12.07
CA GLY A 340 8.74 -10.45 -13.01
C GLY A 340 8.82 -10.81 -14.49
N LYS A 341 9.34 -11.99 -14.86
CA LYS A 341 9.33 -12.54 -16.22
C LYS A 341 8.22 -13.57 -16.45
N ASN A 342 7.77 -14.21 -15.40
CA ASN A 342 6.74 -15.23 -15.43
C ASN A 342 5.99 -15.27 -14.08
N GLU A 343 4.98 -14.47 -13.97
CA GLU A 343 4.16 -14.33 -12.75
C GLU A 343 3.40 -15.64 -12.44
N ASN A 344 3.22 -16.51 -13.44
CA ASN A 344 2.61 -17.83 -13.24
C ASN A 344 3.48 -18.80 -12.41
N GLU A 345 4.76 -18.53 -12.24
CA GLU A 345 5.66 -19.31 -11.38
C GLU A 345 5.64 -18.87 -9.92
N LEU A 346 5.02 -17.73 -9.60
CA LEU A 346 4.85 -17.28 -8.22
C LEU A 346 3.96 -18.27 -7.47
N PRO A 347 4.38 -18.81 -6.30
CA PRO A 347 3.59 -19.84 -5.59
C PRO A 347 2.36 -19.29 -4.89
N VAL A 348 2.22 -17.97 -4.85
CA VAL A 348 1.10 -17.24 -4.24
C VAL A 348 0.49 -16.25 -5.22
N ASP A 349 -0.68 -15.71 -4.89
CA ASP A 349 -1.22 -14.49 -5.47
C ASP A 349 -2.10 -13.79 -4.44
N GLN A 350 -2.52 -12.57 -4.72
CA GLN A 350 -3.15 -11.69 -3.74
C GLN A 350 -4.49 -12.22 -3.20
N ASN A 351 -5.17 -13.10 -3.93
CA ASN A 351 -6.34 -13.82 -3.42
C ASN A 351 -6.02 -14.63 -2.13
N LEU A 352 -4.85 -15.27 -2.06
CA LEU A 352 -4.42 -15.99 -0.85
C LEU A 352 -4.13 -15.02 0.31
N LEU A 353 -3.50 -13.88 0.01
CA LEU A 353 -3.22 -12.85 1.02
C LEU A 353 -4.52 -12.27 1.60
N LEU A 354 -5.47 -11.93 0.73
CA LEU A 354 -6.78 -11.40 1.13
C LEU A 354 -7.58 -12.46 1.92
N ALA A 355 -7.53 -13.73 1.49
CA ALA A 355 -8.15 -14.85 2.19
C ALA A 355 -7.59 -15.05 3.61
N ALA A 356 -6.30 -14.80 3.81
CA ALA A 356 -5.64 -14.93 5.12
C ALA A 356 -6.14 -13.90 6.16
N VAL A 357 -6.92 -12.88 5.77
CA VAL A 357 -7.61 -11.96 6.68
C VAL A 357 -8.79 -12.63 7.39
N ALA A 358 -9.44 -13.62 6.74
CA ALA A 358 -10.59 -14.31 7.32
C ALA A 358 -10.28 -14.87 8.73
N PRO A 359 -11.26 -14.86 9.68
CA PRO A 359 -12.65 -14.40 9.55
C PRO A 359 -12.88 -12.92 9.88
N ARG A 360 -11.81 -12.10 9.97
CA ARG A 360 -11.89 -10.67 10.30
C ARG A 360 -12.41 -9.87 9.11
N LEU A 361 -12.77 -8.61 9.33
CA LEU A 361 -13.33 -7.77 8.29
C LEU A 361 -12.26 -7.36 7.26
N LEU A 362 -12.61 -7.40 5.99
CA LEU A 362 -11.78 -6.95 4.89
C LEU A 362 -12.53 -5.93 4.03
N TYR A 363 -11.94 -4.77 3.81
CA TYR A 363 -12.47 -3.77 2.90
C TYR A 363 -11.43 -3.41 1.85
N VAL A 364 -11.76 -3.56 0.57
CA VAL A 364 -10.89 -3.18 -0.56
C VAL A 364 -11.52 -2.00 -1.27
N ALA A 365 -10.74 -1.00 -1.59
CA ALA A 365 -11.18 0.20 -2.30
C ALA A 365 -10.28 0.49 -3.48
N SER A 366 -10.87 1.03 -4.53
CA SER A 366 -10.21 1.39 -5.77
C SER A 366 -10.74 2.72 -6.30
N ALA A 367 -10.00 3.36 -7.22
CA ALA A 367 -10.43 4.52 -7.98
C ALA A 367 -10.50 4.18 -9.47
N GLU A 368 -11.55 4.63 -10.19
CA GLU A 368 -11.81 4.22 -11.57
C GLU A 368 -10.71 4.63 -12.57
N ASP A 369 -10.09 5.78 -12.33
CA ASP A 369 -9.02 6.32 -13.16
C ASP A 369 -7.62 5.84 -12.74
N ASP A 370 -7.50 5.10 -11.62
CA ASP A 370 -6.24 4.51 -11.19
C ASP A 370 -5.97 3.16 -11.87
N LEU A 371 -5.86 3.20 -13.17
CA LEU A 371 -5.62 2.00 -13.98
C LEU A 371 -4.25 1.36 -13.71
N TRP A 372 -3.33 2.09 -13.06
CA TRP A 372 -2.06 1.53 -12.62
C TRP A 372 -2.22 0.55 -11.47
N ALA A 373 -3.08 0.86 -10.50
CA ALA A 373 -3.41 -0.04 -9.39
C ALA A 373 -4.30 -1.21 -9.81
N ASP A 374 -4.84 -1.20 -11.03
CA ASP A 374 -5.68 -2.26 -11.59
C ASP A 374 -6.94 -2.55 -10.73
N PRO A 375 -7.95 -1.66 -10.73
CA PRO A 375 -9.19 -1.85 -9.96
C PRO A 375 -9.89 -3.18 -10.24
N GLN A 376 -9.94 -3.61 -11.50
CA GLN A 376 -10.53 -4.91 -11.86
C GLN A 376 -9.73 -6.08 -11.28
N GLY A 377 -8.40 -5.97 -11.24
CA GLY A 377 -7.54 -6.97 -10.59
C GLY A 377 -7.77 -7.04 -9.08
N ALA A 378 -8.03 -5.91 -8.42
CA ALA A 378 -8.37 -5.84 -7.00
C ALA A 378 -9.74 -6.49 -6.71
N TRP A 379 -10.75 -6.19 -7.54
CA TRP A 379 -12.05 -6.86 -7.47
C TRP A 379 -11.93 -8.37 -7.63
N ASN A 380 -11.21 -8.83 -8.66
CA ASN A 380 -11.04 -10.27 -8.92
C ASN A 380 -10.27 -10.95 -7.79
N GLY A 381 -9.27 -10.27 -7.19
CA GLY A 381 -8.55 -10.76 -6.01
C GLY A 381 -9.47 -10.96 -4.81
N LEU A 382 -10.34 -9.99 -4.53
CA LEU A 382 -11.32 -10.07 -3.46
C LEU A 382 -12.33 -11.19 -3.70
N MET A 383 -12.85 -11.31 -4.93
CA MET A 383 -13.80 -12.35 -5.31
C MET A 383 -13.18 -13.76 -5.21
N ALA A 384 -11.92 -13.91 -5.59
CA ALA A 384 -11.22 -15.19 -5.46
C ALA A 384 -10.87 -15.54 -4.00
N ALA A 385 -10.86 -14.56 -3.08
CA ALA A 385 -10.56 -14.77 -1.65
C ALA A 385 -11.80 -15.19 -0.82
N LYS A 386 -13.02 -14.93 -1.32
CA LYS A 386 -14.25 -14.98 -0.51
C LYS A 386 -14.58 -16.35 0.11
N ASP A 387 -14.14 -17.43 -0.53
CA ASP A 387 -14.45 -18.80 -0.07
C ASP A 387 -13.82 -19.09 1.31
N ALA A 388 -12.71 -18.43 1.66
CA ALA A 388 -12.15 -18.50 3.00
C ALA A 388 -13.13 -17.95 4.05
N PHE A 389 -13.78 -16.83 3.76
CA PHE A 389 -14.78 -16.23 4.67
C PHE A 389 -16.04 -17.09 4.75
N ALA A 390 -16.50 -17.63 3.61
CA ALA A 390 -17.62 -18.56 3.58
C ALA A 390 -17.37 -19.83 4.41
N LEU A 391 -16.14 -20.32 4.47
CA LEU A 391 -15.75 -21.47 5.28
C LEU A 391 -15.99 -21.26 6.79
N TYR A 392 -15.90 -20.00 7.26
CA TYR A 392 -16.25 -19.61 8.65
C TYR A 392 -17.76 -19.39 8.83
N GLY A 393 -18.58 -19.66 7.80
CA GLY A 393 -20.03 -19.42 7.85
C GLY A 393 -20.44 -17.96 7.77
N LEU A 394 -19.55 -17.08 7.34
CA LEU A 394 -19.82 -15.66 7.18
C LEU A 394 -20.50 -15.38 5.84
N PRO A 395 -21.42 -14.39 5.79
CA PRO A 395 -21.92 -13.88 4.53
C PRO A 395 -20.78 -13.35 3.66
N VAL A 396 -20.81 -13.64 2.36
CA VAL A 396 -19.83 -13.18 1.38
C VAL A 396 -20.51 -12.45 0.23
N LEU A 397 -19.75 -11.64 -0.51
CA LEU A 397 -20.25 -10.96 -1.69
C LEU A 397 -20.77 -11.96 -2.75
N PRO A 398 -21.84 -11.62 -3.50
CA PRO A 398 -22.34 -12.46 -4.57
C PRO A 398 -21.31 -12.63 -5.69
N ASP A 399 -21.36 -13.77 -6.39
CA ASP A 399 -20.50 -14.00 -7.56
C ASP A 399 -20.73 -12.93 -8.62
N SER A 400 -19.66 -12.27 -9.05
CA SER A 400 -19.68 -11.31 -10.14
C SER A 400 -18.29 -11.18 -10.76
N GLU A 401 -18.23 -11.23 -12.08
CA GLU A 401 -17.01 -10.90 -12.83
C GLU A 401 -16.83 -9.38 -12.94
N GLU A 402 -17.93 -8.62 -12.90
CA GLU A 402 -17.93 -7.16 -12.98
C GLU A 402 -17.88 -6.56 -11.59
N GLN A 403 -16.99 -5.59 -11.43
CA GLN A 403 -16.96 -4.76 -10.20
C GLN A 403 -18.26 -3.95 -10.08
N PRO A 404 -18.62 -3.49 -8.86
CA PRO A 404 -19.79 -2.64 -8.67
C PRO A 404 -19.66 -1.34 -9.47
N PRO A 405 -20.79 -0.68 -9.79
CA PRO A 405 -20.74 0.64 -10.44
C PRO A 405 -19.96 1.66 -9.61
N VAL A 406 -19.30 2.60 -10.32
CA VAL A 406 -18.54 3.69 -9.69
C VAL A 406 -19.42 4.42 -8.67
N ASP A 407 -18.82 4.78 -7.53
CA ASP A 407 -19.45 5.44 -6.38
C ASP A 407 -20.62 4.65 -5.76
N THR A 408 -20.69 3.34 -6.03
CA THR A 408 -21.72 2.46 -5.45
C THR A 408 -21.04 1.34 -4.66
N PRO A 409 -20.93 1.47 -3.33
CA PRO A 409 -20.27 0.44 -2.54
C PRO A 409 -21.10 -0.84 -2.48
N LEU A 410 -20.41 -1.97 -2.47
CA LEU A 410 -20.98 -3.29 -2.28
C LEU A 410 -20.30 -3.95 -1.07
N TRP A 411 -21.10 -4.37 -0.08
CA TRP A 411 -20.58 -5.00 1.13
C TRP A 411 -21.54 -6.02 1.74
N CYS A 412 -20.99 -6.85 2.59
CA CYS A 412 -21.68 -7.75 3.50
C CYS A 412 -20.95 -7.74 4.84
N GLU A 413 -21.35 -8.60 5.79
CA GLU A 413 -20.79 -8.63 7.14
C GLU A 413 -19.28 -8.91 7.19
N SER A 414 -18.72 -9.61 6.21
CA SER A 414 -17.30 -10.02 6.22
C SER A 414 -16.40 -9.18 5.33
N MET A 415 -16.94 -8.60 4.26
CA MET A 415 -16.16 -7.92 3.26
C MET A 415 -16.90 -6.77 2.60
N GLY A 416 -16.14 -5.75 2.18
CA GLY A 416 -16.63 -4.62 1.43
C GLY A 416 -15.74 -4.29 0.24
N TYR A 417 -16.34 -3.70 -0.78
CA TYR A 417 -15.66 -3.15 -1.93
C TYR A 417 -16.35 -1.89 -2.43
N HIS A 418 -15.56 -0.93 -2.88
CA HIS A 418 -16.04 0.13 -3.76
C HIS A 418 -14.98 0.50 -4.78
N VAL A 419 -15.42 1.05 -5.90
CA VAL A 419 -14.60 1.84 -6.82
C VAL A 419 -15.19 3.23 -6.87
N ARG A 420 -14.40 4.24 -6.45
CA ARG A 420 -14.87 5.62 -6.52
C ARG A 420 -14.48 6.27 -7.84
N SER A 421 -15.14 7.37 -8.19
CA SER A 421 -14.70 8.26 -9.26
C SER A 421 -13.37 8.92 -8.92
N GLY A 422 -12.55 9.19 -9.94
CA GLY A 422 -11.28 9.92 -9.82
C GLY A 422 -10.03 9.06 -9.78
N TRP A 423 -8.96 9.68 -9.32
CA TRP A 423 -7.58 9.19 -9.50
C TRP A 423 -7.03 8.51 -8.24
N HIS A 424 -5.76 8.06 -8.34
CA HIS A 424 -4.97 7.45 -7.26
C HIS A 424 -4.86 8.38 -6.04
N ASP A 425 -5.78 8.25 -5.11
CA ASP A 425 -5.80 8.99 -3.84
C ASP A 425 -6.66 8.27 -2.79
N MET A 426 -6.69 8.81 -1.58
CA MET A 426 -7.67 8.46 -0.55
C MET A 426 -8.40 9.75 -0.16
N GLU A 427 -9.71 9.78 -0.36
CA GLU A 427 -10.51 11.00 -0.28
C GLU A 427 -11.65 10.88 0.75
N ALA A 428 -12.36 11.97 1.00
CA ALA A 428 -13.50 11.98 1.93
C ALA A 428 -14.59 10.96 1.53
N ALA A 429 -14.78 10.70 0.24
CA ALA A 429 -15.74 9.69 -0.25
C ALA A 429 -15.36 8.27 0.21
N ASP A 430 -14.07 7.92 0.16
CA ASP A 430 -13.58 6.63 0.66
C ASP A 430 -13.89 6.49 2.16
N TRP A 431 -13.61 7.54 2.94
CA TRP A 431 -13.87 7.56 4.38
C TRP A 431 -15.34 7.45 4.72
N GLU A 432 -16.24 8.07 3.95
CA GLU A 432 -17.69 7.92 4.16
C GLU A 432 -18.11 6.45 4.01
N PHE A 433 -17.58 5.74 2.99
CA PHE A 433 -17.85 4.32 2.80
C PHE A 433 -17.25 3.47 3.93
N TYR A 434 -15.99 3.73 4.32
CA TYR A 434 -15.35 2.99 5.43
C TYR A 434 -16.13 3.19 6.73
N LEU A 435 -16.40 4.41 7.12
CA LEU A 435 -17.08 4.70 8.37
C LEU A 435 -18.52 4.15 8.39
N THR A 436 -19.23 4.19 7.26
CA THR A 436 -20.56 3.60 7.15
C THR A 436 -20.53 2.07 7.29
N TYR A 437 -19.53 1.41 6.67
CA TYR A 437 -19.31 -0.02 6.84
C TYR A 437 -18.94 -0.35 8.30
N MET A 438 -18.06 0.42 8.90
CA MET A 438 -17.64 0.25 10.30
C MET A 438 -18.81 0.47 11.28
N ASP A 439 -19.65 1.47 11.06
CA ASP A 439 -20.85 1.69 11.88
C ASP A 439 -21.82 0.51 11.81
N THR A 440 -21.87 -0.17 10.65
CA THR A 440 -22.79 -1.28 10.40
C THR A 440 -22.26 -2.59 10.97
N TYR A 441 -20.98 -2.90 10.77
CA TYR A 441 -20.44 -4.25 11.01
C TYR A 441 -19.28 -4.30 12.02
N PHE A 442 -18.48 -3.24 12.14
CA PHE A 442 -17.30 -3.28 12.98
C PHE A 442 -17.65 -3.08 14.47
N ARG A 443 -18.50 -2.12 14.79
CA ARG A 443 -18.97 -1.89 16.17
C ARG A 443 -19.93 -2.95 16.70
N ALA A 444 -20.52 -3.74 15.83
CA ALA A 444 -21.51 -4.76 16.19
C ALA A 444 -20.88 -6.09 16.57
N ARG A 445 -19.57 -6.25 16.39
CA ARG A 445 -18.78 -7.44 16.75
C ARG A 445 -18.21 -7.31 18.16
#